data_dd8755e1dff53446d9acd5fcd2de6c1a
#
_entry.id   dd8755e1dff53446d9acd5fcd2de6c1a
#
_cell.length_a   1.000
_cell.length_b   1.000
_cell.length_c   1.000
_cell.angle_alpha   90.00
_cell.angle_beta   90.00
_cell.angle_gamma   90.00
#
_symmetry.space_group_name_H-M   'P 1'
#
loop_
_entity.id
_entity.type
_entity.pdbx_description
1 polymer ?
#
loop_
_entity_poly.entity_id
_entity_poly.type
_entity_poly.pdbx_seq_one_letter_code
_entity_poly.pdbx_strand_id
1 'polypeptide(L)'
;NAVATHDIESALFGTSLGIDLATGLSVPSGHEHHLRAINRIRACGSIAGAVGQGVLTEGLMHALVETDTPFVLAGSIRDDGPLPDVITDTVRAQEAMRPWCQKAGACLMMSTMLHSIATGNMLPASVTTICVDINPAVVTKLADRGSFQTIGIITDVGLFLKSLADELGC
;
A
#
# COMPACT_ATOMS: atom_id res chain seq x y z
N ASN A 1 -1.37 -3.62 -4.62
CA ASN A 1 -2.50 -3.07 -5.40
C ASN A 1 -3.62 -2.50 -4.53
N ALA A 2 -4.05 -3.18 -3.48
CA ALA A 2 -5.18 -2.70 -2.66
C ALA A 2 -4.93 -1.29 -2.09
N VAL A 3 -3.76 -1.04 -1.47
CA VAL A 3 -3.41 0.29 -0.95
C VAL A 3 -3.50 1.34 -2.06
N ALA A 4 -2.90 1.10 -3.22
CA ALA A 4 -2.93 2.05 -4.34
C ALA A 4 -4.37 2.34 -4.81
N THR A 5 -5.22 1.32 -4.94
CA THR A 5 -6.59 1.51 -5.39
C THR A 5 -7.43 2.28 -4.37
N HIS A 6 -7.27 1.99 -3.06
CA HIS A 6 -7.98 2.73 -2.00
C HIS A 6 -7.49 4.17 -1.87
N ASP A 7 -6.19 4.40 -2.01
CA ASP A 7 -5.61 5.75 -2.04
C ASP A 7 -6.19 6.58 -3.19
N ILE A 8 -6.21 5.99 -4.39
CA ILE A 8 -6.77 6.65 -5.58
C ILE A 8 -8.29 6.89 -5.44
N GLU A 9 -9.04 5.92 -4.87
CA GLU A 9 -10.46 6.13 -4.57
C GLU A 9 -10.64 7.31 -3.61
N SER A 10 -9.84 7.37 -2.55
CA SER A 10 -9.88 8.45 -1.58
C SER A 10 -9.57 9.81 -2.22
N ALA A 11 -8.52 9.88 -3.03
CA ALA A 11 -8.12 11.10 -3.73
C ALA A 11 -9.15 11.59 -4.74
N LEU A 12 -9.80 10.68 -5.47
CA LEU A 12 -10.75 11.05 -6.54
C LEU A 12 -12.18 11.31 -6.03
N PHE A 13 -12.60 10.65 -4.95
CA PHE A 13 -13.99 10.63 -4.51
C PHE A 13 -14.20 10.95 -3.03
N GLY A 14 -13.14 11.09 -2.23
CA GLY A 14 -13.24 11.29 -0.78
C GLY A 14 -13.84 10.09 -0.04
N THR A 15 -13.83 8.90 -0.65
CA THR A 15 -14.45 7.69 -0.10
C THR A 15 -13.45 6.54 0.02
N SER A 16 -13.76 5.59 0.89
CA SER A 16 -13.12 4.27 0.95
C SER A 16 -14.20 3.20 0.93
N LEU A 17 -14.21 2.38 -0.12
CA LEU A 17 -15.28 1.39 -0.38
C LEU A 17 -16.70 1.99 -0.29
N GLY A 18 -16.85 3.22 -0.77
CA GLY A 18 -18.12 3.94 -0.77
C GLY A 18 -18.55 4.52 0.57
N ILE A 19 -17.68 4.53 1.56
CA ILE A 19 -17.86 5.25 2.81
C ILE A 19 -17.14 6.60 2.70
N ASP A 20 -17.89 7.67 2.93
CA ASP A 20 -17.33 9.03 2.97
C ASP A 20 -16.37 9.18 4.15
N LEU A 21 -15.13 9.61 3.87
CA LEU A 21 -14.07 9.66 4.85
C LEU A 21 -14.23 10.78 5.90
N ALA A 22 -14.99 11.83 5.58
CA ALA A 22 -15.22 12.94 6.51
C ALA A 22 -16.36 12.63 7.49
N THR A 23 -17.40 11.95 7.01
CA THR A 23 -18.62 11.70 7.79
C THR A 23 -18.73 10.27 8.33
N GLY A 24 -18.02 9.32 7.75
CA GLY A 24 -18.13 7.89 8.06
C GLY A 24 -19.44 7.25 7.58
N LEU A 25 -20.21 7.92 6.72
CA LEU A 25 -21.50 7.44 6.22
C LEU A 25 -21.36 6.89 4.80
N SER A 26 -22.24 5.93 4.46
CA SER A 26 -22.31 5.44 3.08
C SER A 26 -22.83 6.53 2.15
N VAL A 27 -22.19 6.69 0.99
CA VAL A 27 -22.63 7.60 -0.05
C VAL A 27 -23.50 6.87 -1.10
N PRO A 28 -24.46 7.55 -1.74
CA PRO A 28 -25.25 6.96 -2.83
C PRO A 28 -24.33 6.44 -3.95
N SER A 29 -24.55 5.20 -4.39
CA SER A 29 -23.70 4.51 -5.41
C SER A 29 -22.21 4.40 -5.02
N GLY A 30 -21.86 4.59 -3.77
CA GLY A 30 -20.47 4.56 -3.30
C GLY A 30 -19.74 3.25 -3.57
N HIS A 31 -20.47 2.13 -3.64
CA HIS A 31 -19.91 0.83 -4.02
C HIS A 31 -19.28 0.81 -5.43
N GLU A 32 -19.60 1.79 -6.29
CA GLU A 32 -18.98 1.92 -7.61
C GLU A 32 -17.65 2.70 -7.59
N HIS A 33 -17.40 3.48 -6.55
CA HIS A 33 -16.26 4.42 -6.52
C HIS A 33 -14.94 3.70 -6.68
N HIS A 34 -14.78 2.54 -6.06
CA HIS A 34 -13.58 1.71 -6.20
C HIS A 34 -13.32 1.31 -7.66
N LEU A 35 -14.33 0.80 -8.37
CA LEU A 35 -14.21 0.45 -9.78
C LEU A 35 -14.05 1.68 -10.68
N ARG A 36 -14.72 2.79 -10.34
CA ARG A 36 -14.56 4.06 -11.06
C ARG A 36 -13.14 4.60 -10.95
N ALA A 37 -12.51 4.51 -9.75
CA ALA A 37 -11.11 4.88 -9.55
C ALA A 37 -10.18 4.08 -10.47
N ILE A 38 -10.32 2.75 -10.47
CA ILE A 38 -9.55 1.87 -11.35
C ILE A 38 -9.74 2.26 -12.83
N ASN A 39 -10.98 2.47 -13.26
CA ASN A 39 -11.28 2.81 -14.65
C ASN A 39 -10.74 4.19 -15.05
N ARG A 40 -10.70 5.16 -14.12
CA ARG A 40 -10.07 6.47 -14.35
C ARG A 40 -8.59 6.31 -14.67
N ILE A 41 -7.87 5.54 -13.87
CA ILE A 41 -6.43 5.30 -14.09
C ILE A 41 -6.22 4.51 -15.40
N ARG A 42 -7.06 3.51 -15.67
CA ARG A 42 -6.99 2.77 -16.94
C ARG A 42 -7.17 3.67 -18.17
N ALA A 43 -8.06 4.65 -18.09
CA ALA A 43 -8.27 5.63 -19.17
C ALA A 43 -7.03 6.51 -19.39
N CYS A 44 -6.23 6.77 -18.34
CA CYS A 44 -4.97 7.52 -18.41
C CYS A 44 -3.78 6.64 -18.81
N GLY A 45 -3.95 5.33 -18.87
CA GLY A 45 -2.92 4.36 -19.24
C GLY A 45 -2.00 3.91 -18.10
N SER A 46 -1.77 4.76 -17.08
CA SER A 46 -0.96 4.47 -15.90
C SER A 46 -1.24 5.45 -14.77
N ILE A 47 -0.75 5.18 -13.57
CA ILE A 47 -0.81 6.11 -12.43
C ILE A 47 -0.01 7.38 -12.78
N ALA A 48 1.21 7.24 -13.31
CA ALA A 48 2.02 8.38 -13.76
C ALA A 48 1.31 9.19 -14.85
N GLY A 49 0.63 8.51 -15.79
CA GLY A 49 -0.21 9.17 -16.80
C GLY A 49 -1.35 9.96 -16.19
N ALA A 50 -2.00 9.46 -15.14
CA ALA A 50 -3.06 10.15 -14.43
C ALA A 50 -2.57 11.40 -13.69
N VAL A 51 -1.38 11.34 -13.09
CA VAL A 51 -0.72 12.50 -12.46
C VAL A 51 -0.36 13.54 -13.52
N GLY A 52 0.33 13.14 -14.59
CA GLY A 52 0.72 14.05 -15.67
C GLY A 52 -0.44 14.71 -16.41
N GLN A 53 -1.63 14.10 -16.43
CA GLN A 53 -2.86 14.65 -16.98
C GLN A 53 -3.66 15.47 -15.95
N GLY A 54 -3.22 15.60 -14.72
CA GLY A 54 -3.94 16.32 -13.66
C GLY A 54 -5.24 15.63 -13.23
N VAL A 55 -5.37 14.33 -13.47
CA VAL A 55 -6.51 13.51 -13.03
C VAL A 55 -6.34 13.05 -11.60
N LEU A 56 -5.13 12.66 -11.22
CA LEU A 56 -4.73 12.32 -9.85
C LEU A 56 -3.82 13.44 -9.34
N THR A 57 -4.30 14.22 -8.35
CA THR A 57 -3.64 15.44 -7.86
C THR A 57 -3.24 15.40 -6.40
N GLU A 58 -3.59 14.31 -5.68
CA GLU A 58 -3.28 14.12 -4.26
C GLU A 58 -3.22 12.62 -3.92
N GLY A 59 -2.84 12.31 -2.69
CA GLY A 59 -2.73 10.95 -2.18
C GLY A 59 -1.31 10.38 -2.27
N LEU A 60 -1.16 9.18 -1.73
CA LEU A 60 0.13 8.47 -1.67
C LEU A 60 0.69 8.21 -3.08
N MET A 61 -0.14 7.71 -4.00
CA MET A 61 0.32 7.36 -5.34
C MET A 61 0.73 8.60 -6.14
N HIS A 62 0.03 9.73 -5.96
CA HIS A 62 0.43 11.02 -6.51
C HIS A 62 1.81 11.43 -5.96
N ALA A 63 1.98 11.41 -4.63
CA ALA A 63 3.23 11.79 -3.99
C ALA A 63 4.43 10.93 -4.45
N LEU A 64 4.23 9.61 -4.60
CA LEU A 64 5.28 8.71 -5.09
C LEU A 64 5.72 9.05 -6.51
N VAL A 65 4.78 9.43 -7.39
CA VAL A 65 5.09 9.86 -8.76
C VAL A 65 5.81 11.22 -8.76
N GLU A 66 5.32 12.20 -8.02
CA GLU A 66 5.91 13.54 -7.96
C GLU A 66 7.33 13.54 -7.39
N THR A 67 7.62 12.65 -6.46
CA THR A 67 8.95 12.52 -5.84
C THR A 67 9.86 11.52 -6.53
N ASP A 68 9.44 10.94 -7.66
CA ASP A 68 10.14 9.85 -8.37
C ASP A 68 10.53 8.70 -7.44
N THR A 69 9.67 8.41 -6.44
CA THR A 69 9.88 7.33 -5.49
C THR A 69 9.42 6.01 -6.10
N PRO A 70 10.30 5.01 -6.26
CA PRO A 70 9.94 3.73 -6.88
C PRO A 70 8.90 2.97 -6.07
N PHE A 71 7.96 2.33 -6.75
CA PHE A 71 6.98 1.45 -6.16
C PHE A 71 6.76 0.19 -7.00
N VAL A 72 6.33 -0.89 -6.37
CA VAL A 72 5.94 -2.14 -7.02
C VAL A 72 4.55 -2.51 -6.53
N LEU A 73 3.60 -2.59 -7.44
CA LEU A 73 2.23 -3.02 -7.15
C LEU A 73 2.07 -4.49 -7.49
N ALA A 74 2.04 -5.34 -6.47
CA ALA A 74 1.75 -6.75 -6.63
C ALA A 74 0.24 -6.99 -6.58
N GLY A 75 -0.28 -7.78 -7.50
CA GLY A 75 -1.68 -8.21 -7.52
C GLY A 75 -2.00 -9.22 -6.43
N SER A 76 -3.28 -9.38 -6.14
CA SER A 76 -3.79 -10.42 -5.25
C SER A 76 -5.10 -11.00 -5.80
N ILE A 77 -5.47 -12.20 -5.31
CA ILE A 77 -6.74 -12.85 -5.68
C ILE A 77 -7.99 -12.13 -5.15
N ARG A 78 -7.82 -11.13 -4.29
CA ARG A 78 -8.91 -10.29 -3.76
C ARG A 78 -9.15 -9.01 -4.56
N ASP A 79 -8.32 -8.74 -5.57
CA ASP A 79 -8.43 -7.50 -6.33
C ASP A 79 -9.70 -7.49 -7.17
N ASP A 80 -10.48 -6.40 -7.08
CA ASP A 80 -11.67 -6.16 -7.89
C ASP A 80 -11.33 -5.74 -9.33
N GLY A 81 -10.09 -5.84 -9.68
CA GLY A 81 -9.47 -5.53 -10.96
C GLY A 81 -8.15 -4.78 -10.79
N PRO A 82 -7.13 -5.14 -11.55
CA PRO A 82 -5.82 -4.51 -11.39
C PRO A 82 -5.79 -3.13 -12.03
N LEU A 83 -5.07 -2.22 -11.40
CA LEU A 83 -4.57 -1.00 -12.04
C LEU A 83 -3.62 -1.37 -13.19
N PRO A 84 -3.40 -0.48 -14.19
CA PRO A 84 -2.47 -0.75 -15.29
C PRO A 84 -1.05 -1.09 -14.83
N ASP A 85 -0.60 -0.48 -13.74
CA ASP A 85 0.74 -0.62 -13.18
C ASP A 85 0.92 -1.89 -12.32
N VAL A 86 -0.13 -2.70 -12.13
CA VAL A 86 -0.09 -3.90 -11.28
C VAL A 86 0.51 -5.09 -12.00
N ILE A 87 1.48 -5.74 -11.36
CA ILE A 87 2.03 -7.01 -11.80
C ILE A 87 1.12 -8.13 -11.27
N THR A 88 0.32 -8.72 -12.15
CA THR A 88 -0.67 -9.75 -11.80
C THR A 88 -0.08 -11.14 -11.62
N ASP A 89 1.05 -11.43 -12.27
CA ASP A 89 1.80 -12.67 -12.08
C ASP A 89 2.60 -12.58 -10.78
N THR A 90 2.33 -13.47 -9.83
CA THR A 90 2.93 -13.45 -8.49
C THR A 90 4.42 -13.73 -8.49
N VAL A 91 4.92 -14.56 -9.42
CA VAL A 91 6.35 -14.85 -9.55
C VAL A 91 7.09 -13.62 -10.07
N ARG A 92 6.55 -12.98 -11.12
CA ARG A 92 7.09 -11.73 -11.66
C ARG A 92 7.05 -10.58 -10.65
N ALA A 93 5.99 -10.50 -9.84
CA ALA A 93 5.90 -9.51 -8.77
C ALA A 93 7.02 -9.71 -7.74
N GLN A 94 7.30 -10.95 -7.33
CA GLN A 94 8.42 -11.27 -6.43
C GLN A 94 9.78 -10.92 -7.06
N GLU A 95 9.96 -11.21 -8.36
CA GLU A 95 11.17 -10.84 -9.09
C GLU A 95 11.39 -9.32 -9.10
N ALA A 96 10.33 -8.54 -9.32
CA ALA A 96 10.38 -7.08 -9.29
C ALA A 96 10.66 -6.51 -7.89
N MET A 97 10.15 -7.14 -6.82
CA MET A 97 10.35 -6.72 -5.43
C MET A 97 11.76 -7.08 -4.90
N ARG A 98 12.34 -8.20 -5.33
CA ARG A 98 13.59 -8.74 -4.79
C ARG A 98 14.78 -7.77 -4.78
N PRO A 99 15.07 -7.00 -5.85
CA PRO A 99 16.16 -6.03 -5.84
C PRO A 99 15.99 -4.94 -4.78
N TRP A 100 14.76 -4.53 -4.52
CA TRP A 100 14.45 -3.55 -3.47
C TRP A 100 14.62 -4.13 -2.07
N CYS A 101 14.14 -5.35 -1.85
CA CYS A 101 14.35 -6.08 -0.60
C CYS A 101 15.84 -6.25 -0.27
N GLN A 102 16.67 -6.52 -1.28
CA GLN A 102 18.12 -6.69 -1.10
C GLN A 102 18.86 -5.38 -0.77
N LYS A 103 18.33 -4.22 -1.19
CA LYS A 103 18.92 -2.91 -0.95
C LYS A 103 18.41 -2.24 0.32
N ALA A 104 17.32 -2.75 0.89
CA ALA A 104 16.67 -2.13 2.04
C ALA A 104 17.56 -2.21 3.29
N GLY A 105 17.66 -1.11 4.04
CA GLY A 105 18.22 -1.10 5.39
C GLY A 105 17.17 -1.38 6.46
N ALA A 106 15.92 -0.98 6.18
CA ALA A 106 14.75 -1.24 7.02
C ALA A 106 13.51 -1.53 6.15
N CYS A 107 12.56 -2.27 6.70
CA CYS A 107 11.28 -2.57 6.06
C CYS A 107 10.14 -2.31 7.02
N LEU A 108 9.23 -1.40 6.64
CA LEU A 108 7.97 -1.17 7.35
C LEU A 108 6.87 -2.01 6.71
N MET A 109 6.23 -2.86 7.50
CA MET A 109 5.11 -3.69 7.10
C MET A 109 3.85 -3.19 7.82
N MET A 110 2.89 -2.67 7.08
CA MET A 110 1.75 -1.96 7.65
C MET A 110 0.42 -2.52 7.17
N SER A 111 -0.47 -2.87 8.12
CA SER A 111 -1.85 -3.30 7.88
C SER A 111 -2.03 -4.42 6.85
N THR A 112 -1.07 -5.34 6.77
CA THR A 112 -1.17 -6.50 5.87
C THR A 112 -0.47 -7.73 6.44
N MET A 113 -1.14 -8.86 6.42
CA MET A 113 -0.55 -10.13 6.87
C MET A 113 0.14 -10.86 5.72
N LEU A 114 -0.57 -11.09 4.62
CA LEU A 114 -0.08 -11.95 3.54
C LEU A 114 1.11 -11.32 2.80
N HIS A 115 1.02 -10.04 2.47
CA HIS A 115 2.13 -9.34 1.80
C HIS A 115 3.34 -9.16 2.73
N SER A 116 3.11 -8.95 4.03
CA SER A 116 4.19 -8.91 5.02
C SER A 116 4.94 -10.24 5.12
N ILE A 117 4.21 -11.35 5.17
CA ILE A 117 4.81 -12.69 5.17
C ILE A 117 5.61 -12.94 3.87
N ALA A 118 5.02 -12.61 2.72
CA ALA A 118 5.67 -12.79 1.43
C ALA A 118 6.95 -11.94 1.31
N THR A 119 6.88 -10.68 1.70
CA THR A 119 8.03 -9.77 1.71
C THR A 119 9.09 -10.23 2.70
N GLY A 120 8.70 -10.63 3.90
CA GLY A 120 9.61 -11.15 4.93
C GLY A 120 10.40 -12.38 4.48
N ASN A 121 9.80 -13.23 3.65
CA ASN A 121 10.50 -14.38 3.05
C ASN A 121 11.58 -13.98 2.02
N MET A 122 11.53 -12.75 1.51
CA MET A 122 12.50 -12.22 0.53
C MET A 122 13.57 -11.32 1.17
N LEU A 123 13.31 -10.79 2.37
CA LEU A 123 14.23 -9.88 3.03
C LEU A 123 15.47 -10.62 3.54
N PRO A 124 16.68 -10.06 3.34
CA PRO A 124 17.88 -10.51 4.03
C PRO A 124 17.74 -10.40 5.56
N ALA A 125 18.38 -11.30 6.30
CA ALA A 125 18.37 -11.28 7.76
C ALA A 125 18.98 -10.00 8.39
N SER A 126 19.74 -9.24 7.61
CA SER A 126 20.33 -7.95 8.03
C SER A 126 19.34 -6.78 7.99
N VAL A 127 18.17 -6.93 7.35
CA VAL A 127 17.18 -5.85 7.21
C VAL A 127 16.31 -5.78 8.45
N THR A 128 16.34 -4.66 9.16
CA THR A 128 15.43 -4.42 10.28
C THR A 128 14.00 -4.37 9.80
N THR A 129 13.14 -5.23 10.35
CA THR A 129 11.74 -5.32 9.96
C THR A 129 10.85 -4.79 11.07
N ILE A 130 9.97 -3.83 10.75
CA ILE A 130 9.01 -3.26 11.68
C ILE A 130 7.61 -3.58 11.16
N CYS A 131 6.84 -4.34 11.94
CA CYS A 131 5.46 -4.69 11.62
C CYS A 131 4.50 -3.86 12.46
N VAL A 132 3.65 -3.09 11.83
CA VAL A 132 2.64 -2.24 12.46
C VAL A 132 1.25 -2.71 12.03
N ASP A 133 0.47 -3.17 12.99
CA ASP A 133 -0.91 -3.58 12.74
C ASP A 133 -1.75 -3.40 14.01
N ILE A 134 -3.01 -3.05 13.85
CA ILE A 134 -3.95 -2.95 14.98
C ILE A 134 -4.34 -4.34 15.51
N ASN A 135 -4.21 -5.37 14.68
CA ASN A 135 -4.51 -6.75 15.03
C ASN A 135 -3.23 -7.46 15.54
N PRO A 136 -3.17 -7.82 16.83
CA PRO A 136 -1.99 -8.49 17.40
C PRO A 136 -1.66 -9.83 16.75
N ALA A 137 -2.64 -10.50 16.12
CA ALA A 137 -2.40 -11.77 15.44
C ALA A 137 -1.46 -11.62 14.23
N VAL A 138 -1.46 -10.48 13.55
CA VAL A 138 -0.54 -10.20 12.43
C VAL A 138 0.90 -10.12 12.94
N VAL A 139 1.11 -9.37 14.00
CA VAL A 139 2.42 -9.19 14.64
C VAL A 139 2.96 -10.55 15.15
N THR A 140 2.13 -11.32 15.85
CA THR A 140 2.50 -12.66 16.34
C THR A 140 2.87 -13.60 15.20
N LYS A 141 2.09 -13.63 14.10
CA LYS A 141 2.38 -14.47 12.94
C LYS A 141 3.72 -14.17 12.27
N LEU A 142 4.12 -12.91 12.23
CA LEU A 142 5.42 -12.51 11.69
C LEU A 142 6.57 -12.87 12.63
N ALA A 143 6.40 -12.68 13.94
CA ALA A 143 7.38 -13.08 14.94
C ALA A 143 7.62 -14.60 14.96
N ASP A 144 6.55 -15.40 14.90
CA ASP A 144 6.61 -16.87 14.91
C ASP A 144 7.34 -17.46 13.69
N ARG A 145 7.44 -16.72 12.58
CA ARG A 145 8.13 -17.19 11.37
C ARG A 145 9.64 -17.00 11.39
N GLY A 146 10.20 -16.64 12.51
CA GLY A 146 11.65 -16.72 12.76
C GLY A 146 12.45 -15.52 12.28
N SER A 147 11.83 -14.40 12.02
CA SER A 147 12.57 -13.16 11.83
C SER A 147 12.95 -12.56 13.19
N PHE A 148 14.10 -12.95 13.71
CA PHE A 148 14.67 -12.39 14.93
C PHE A 148 14.82 -10.85 14.90
N GLN A 149 14.80 -10.27 13.71
CA GLN A 149 14.88 -8.83 13.47
C GLN A 149 13.52 -8.13 13.37
N THR A 150 12.40 -8.80 13.63
CA THR A 150 11.08 -8.20 13.52
C THR A 150 10.68 -7.52 14.83
N ILE A 151 10.44 -6.22 14.75
CA ILE A 151 9.85 -5.42 15.81
C ILE A 151 8.36 -5.31 15.53
N GLY A 152 7.53 -5.80 16.45
CA GLY A 152 6.08 -5.73 16.33
C GLY A 152 5.51 -4.56 17.12
N ILE A 153 4.69 -3.74 16.48
CA ILE A 153 4.01 -2.60 17.11
C ILE A 153 2.50 -2.76 16.88
N ILE A 154 1.75 -2.87 17.98
CA ILE A 154 0.30 -3.00 17.93
C ILE A 154 -0.30 -1.61 18.11
N THR A 155 -0.69 -0.99 17.01
CA THR A 155 -1.29 0.34 16.99
C THR A 155 -2.00 0.60 15.66
N ASP A 156 -2.74 1.71 15.59
CA ASP A 156 -3.26 2.25 14.34
C ASP A 156 -2.10 2.77 13.46
N VAL A 157 -2.12 2.41 12.17
CA VAL A 157 -1.06 2.79 11.22
C VAL A 157 -1.01 4.28 10.96
N GLY A 158 -2.17 4.96 10.94
CA GLY A 158 -2.22 6.42 10.75
C GLY A 158 -1.57 7.15 11.92
N LEU A 159 -1.85 6.71 13.15
CA LEU A 159 -1.20 7.25 14.36
C LEU A 159 0.32 6.99 14.34
N PHE A 160 0.73 5.78 13.94
CA PHE A 160 2.15 5.44 13.83
C PHE A 160 2.87 6.33 12.80
N LEU A 161 2.29 6.48 11.60
CA LEU A 161 2.89 7.28 10.54
C LEU A 161 2.97 8.76 10.93
N LYS A 162 1.94 9.28 11.59
CA LYS A 162 1.98 10.66 12.10
C LYS A 162 3.10 10.85 13.11
N SER A 163 3.22 9.96 14.08
CA SER A 163 4.28 10.03 15.09
C SER A 163 5.67 9.91 14.45
N LEU A 164 5.81 9.03 13.46
CA LEU A 164 7.06 8.87 12.73
C LEU A 164 7.44 10.13 11.93
N ALA A 165 6.47 10.75 11.25
CA ALA A 165 6.68 12.00 10.52
C ALA A 165 7.10 13.14 11.46
N ASP A 166 6.40 13.29 12.59
CA ASP A 166 6.73 14.29 13.61
C ASP A 166 8.17 14.14 14.13
N GLU A 167 8.63 12.89 14.38
CA GLU A 167 9.99 12.60 14.84
C GLU A 167 11.05 12.82 13.74
N LEU A 168 10.69 12.64 12.47
CA LEU A 168 11.58 12.88 11.33
C LEU A 168 11.61 14.35 10.89
N GLY A 169 10.73 15.18 11.44
CA GLY A 169 10.64 16.62 11.11
C GLY A 169 9.97 16.88 9.77
N CYS A 170 9.03 16.01 9.36
CA CYS A 170 8.29 16.13 8.10
C CYS A 170 6.93 16.80 8.29
#